data_00c2dc7c0a44e6a428ef2714e5bc7dac
#
_entry.id   00c2dc7c0a44e6a428ef2714e5bc7dac
#
_cell.length_a   1.000
_cell.length_b   1.000
_cell.length_c   1.000
_cell.angle_alpha   90.00
_cell.angle_beta   90.00
_cell.angle_gamma   90.00
#
_symmetry.space_group_name_H-M   'P 1'
#
loop_
_entity.id
_entity.type
_entity.pdbx_description
1 polymer ?
#
loop_
_entity_poly.entity_id
_entity_poly.type
_entity_poly.pdbx_seq_one_letter_code
_entity_poly.pdbx_strand_id
1 'polypeptide(L)'
;ATDLAGIGSAISAANAAAAAPTTAVLAAGADEVSAAIAALFSGHAQAYQALSAQAAAFHQQFVQTLAGGAGAYAAAEAQVEQQLLAAI
;
A
#
# COMPACT_ATOMS: atom_id res chain seq x y z
N ALA A 1 11.66 -7.42 -4.49
CA ALA A 1 10.49 -6.57 -4.17
C ALA A 1 9.15 -7.20 -4.58
N THR A 2 9.17 -8.38 -5.20
CA THR A 2 7.95 -9.07 -5.65
C THR A 2 7.02 -9.41 -4.48
N ASP A 3 7.56 -9.88 -3.37
CA ASP A 3 6.76 -10.21 -2.19
C ASP A 3 6.13 -8.96 -1.58
N LEU A 4 6.86 -7.85 -1.50
CA LEU A 4 6.33 -6.59 -1.00
C LEU A 4 5.24 -6.03 -1.91
N ALA A 5 5.40 -6.17 -3.23
CA ALA A 5 4.36 -5.78 -4.18
C ALA A 5 3.08 -6.61 -3.98
N GLY A 6 3.21 -7.92 -3.75
CA GLY A 6 2.09 -8.81 -3.45
C GLY A 6 1.38 -8.44 -2.15
N ILE A 7 2.13 -8.10 -1.10
CA ILE A 7 1.57 -7.64 0.17
C ILE A 7 0.78 -6.35 -0.03
N GLY A 8 1.32 -5.38 -0.76
CA GLY A 8 0.63 -4.14 -1.08
C GLY A 8 -0.66 -4.37 -1.85
N SER A 9 -0.66 -5.27 -2.82
CA SER A 9 -1.87 -5.64 -3.58
C SER A 9 -2.94 -6.25 -2.69
N ALA A 10 -2.57 -7.14 -1.77
CA ALA A 10 -3.50 -7.78 -0.85
C ALA A 10 -4.13 -6.75 0.11
N ILE A 11 -3.34 -5.83 0.64
CA ILE A 11 -3.83 -4.76 1.52
C ILE A 11 -4.78 -3.83 0.75
N SER A 12 -4.41 -3.43 -0.45
CA SER A 12 -5.25 -2.56 -1.29
C SER A 12 -6.58 -3.22 -1.63
N ALA A 13 -6.59 -4.51 -1.94
CA ALA A 13 -7.82 -5.26 -2.22
C ALA A 13 -8.71 -5.34 -0.97
N ALA A 14 -8.12 -5.60 0.20
CA ALA A 14 -8.85 -5.63 1.45
C ALA A 14 -9.46 -4.26 1.79
N ASN A 15 -8.71 -3.18 1.62
CA ASN A 15 -9.19 -1.82 1.85
C ASN A 15 -10.32 -1.45 0.88
N ALA A 16 -10.21 -1.83 -0.39
CA ALA A 16 -11.25 -1.60 -1.37
C ALA A 16 -12.54 -2.36 -1.02
N ALA A 17 -12.43 -3.60 -0.55
CA ALA A 17 -13.57 -4.40 -0.12
C ALA A 17 -14.25 -3.80 1.11
N ALA A 18 -13.48 -3.15 2.00
CA ALA A 18 -14.01 -2.51 3.21
C ALA A 18 -14.60 -1.12 2.95
N ALA A 19 -14.36 -0.50 1.81
CA ALA A 19 -14.72 0.90 1.58
C ALA A 19 -16.23 1.13 1.69
N ALA A 20 -17.06 0.43 0.90
CA ALA A 20 -18.50 0.64 0.91
C ALA A 20 -19.15 0.27 2.27
N PRO A 21 -18.84 -0.89 2.89
CA PRO A 21 -19.44 -1.24 4.17
C PRO A 21 -19.12 -0.29 5.32
N THR A 22 -17.91 0.34 5.31
CA THR A 22 -17.46 1.19 6.40
C THR A 22 -17.78 2.66 6.21
N THR A 23 -17.89 3.14 4.96
CA THR A 23 -18.22 4.54 4.69
C THR A 23 -19.73 4.81 4.66
N ALA A 24 -20.54 3.77 4.52
CA ALA A 24 -22.00 3.88 4.47
C ALA A 24 -22.66 3.11 5.62
N VAL A 25 -22.21 3.33 6.84
CA VAL A 25 -22.75 2.66 8.03
C VAL A 25 -24.15 3.16 8.33
N LEU A 26 -25.10 2.21 8.43
CA LEU A 26 -26.47 2.52 8.85
C LEU A 26 -26.53 2.72 10.36
N ALA A 27 -27.34 3.70 10.80
CA ALA A 27 -27.59 3.91 12.21
C ALA A 27 -28.31 2.70 12.82
N ALA A 28 -27.89 2.29 14.03
CA ALA A 28 -28.44 1.13 14.72
C ALA A 28 -29.86 1.33 15.21
N GLY A 29 -30.35 2.56 15.26
CA GLY A 29 -31.69 2.92 15.64
C GLY A 29 -32.14 4.17 14.90
N ALA A 30 -33.37 4.60 15.11
CA ALA A 30 -33.94 5.78 14.47
C ALA A 30 -33.78 7.03 15.34
N ASP A 31 -32.75 7.13 16.20
CA ASP A 31 -32.51 8.27 17.08
C ASP A 31 -31.29 9.09 16.64
N GLU A 32 -31.19 10.33 17.13
CA GLU A 32 -30.11 11.24 16.80
C GLU A 32 -28.74 10.73 17.26
N VAL A 33 -28.69 10.01 18.37
CA VAL A 33 -27.44 9.48 18.94
C VAL A 33 -26.86 8.40 18.02
N SER A 34 -27.70 7.46 17.57
CA SER A 34 -27.28 6.44 16.62
C SER A 34 -26.85 7.04 15.29
N ALA A 35 -27.54 8.06 14.79
CA ALA A 35 -27.20 8.76 13.58
C ALA A 35 -25.85 9.47 13.70
N ALA A 36 -25.61 10.14 14.82
CA ALA A 36 -24.35 10.84 15.07
C ALA A 36 -23.16 9.86 15.15
N ILE A 37 -23.35 8.72 15.81
CA ILE A 37 -22.32 7.68 15.92
C ILE A 37 -22.05 7.06 14.55
N ALA A 38 -23.08 6.73 13.79
CA ALA A 38 -22.91 6.19 12.44
C ALA A 38 -22.15 7.17 11.53
N ALA A 39 -22.46 8.47 11.62
CA ALA A 39 -21.76 9.50 10.88
C ALA A 39 -20.27 9.59 11.29
N LEU A 40 -19.99 9.46 12.58
CA LEU A 40 -18.62 9.47 13.09
C LEU A 40 -17.81 8.28 12.54
N PHE A 41 -18.37 7.09 12.58
CA PHE A 41 -17.71 5.90 12.02
C PHE A 41 -17.50 6.03 10.52
N SER A 42 -18.50 6.50 9.78
CA SER A 42 -18.39 6.71 8.34
C SER A 42 -17.32 7.74 8.00
N GLY A 43 -17.26 8.84 8.74
CA GLY A 43 -16.22 9.87 8.57
C GLY A 43 -14.83 9.34 8.86
N HIS A 44 -14.68 8.53 9.91
CA HIS A 44 -13.41 7.87 10.22
C HIS A 44 -12.98 6.91 9.09
N ALA A 45 -13.91 6.13 8.58
CA ALA A 45 -13.65 5.21 7.47
C ALA A 45 -13.24 5.95 6.21
N GLN A 46 -13.85 7.10 5.91
CA GLN A 46 -13.45 7.93 4.78
C GLN A 46 -12.01 8.45 4.94
N ALA A 47 -11.66 8.91 6.13
CA ALA A 47 -10.29 9.35 6.42
C ALA A 47 -9.29 8.20 6.28
N TYR A 48 -9.64 7.01 6.74
CA TYR A 48 -8.81 5.82 6.57
C TYR A 48 -8.62 5.48 5.10
N GLN A 49 -9.66 5.52 4.28
CA GLN A 49 -9.55 5.23 2.85
C GLN A 49 -8.64 6.22 2.13
N ALA A 50 -8.71 7.50 2.47
CA ALA A 50 -7.82 8.52 1.92
C ALA A 50 -6.36 8.26 2.31
N LEU A 51 -6.12 7.92 3.58
CA LEU A 51 -4.78 7.60 4.08
C LEU A 51 -4.24 6.32 3.44
N SER A 52 -5.08 5.30 3.27
CA SER A 52 -4.68 4.04 2.67
C SER A 52 -4.25 4.21 1.21
N ALA A 53 -4.90 5.12 0.48
CA ALA A 53 -4.50 5.45 -0.90
C ALA A 53 -3.11 6.09 -0.95
N GLN A 54 -2.81 7.00 -0.02
CA GLN A 54 -1.48 7.60 0.09
C GLN A 54 -0.43 6.57 0.48
N ALA A 55 -0.75 5.68 1.41
CA ALA A 55 0.14 4.62 1.83
C ALA A 55 0.43 3.63 0.69
N ALA A 56 -0.57 3.31 -0.12
CA ALA A 56 -0.39 2.44 -1.29
C ALA A 56 0.54 3.07 -2.32
N ALA A 57 0.41 4.37 -2.59
CA ALA A 57 1.29 5.09 -3.51
C ALA A 57 2.74 5.10 -2.99
N PHE A 58 2.93 5.38 -1.70
CA PHE A 58 4.24 5.33 -1.05
C PHE A 58 4.85 3.93 -1.15
N HIS A 59 4.06 2.90 -0.90
CA HIS A 59 4.49 1.51 -0.96
C HIS A 59 4.96 1.13 -2.37
N GLN A 60 4.24 1.55 -3.41
CA GLN A 60 4.64 1.32 -4.79
C GLN A 60 5.99 1.96 -5.11
N GLN A 61 6.22 3.19 -4.68
CA GLN A 61 7.50 3.87 -4.85
C GLN A 61 8.63 3.15 -4.12
N PHE A 62 8.35 2.68 -2.92
CA PHE A 62 9.30 1.91 -2.12
C PHE A 62 9.70 0.61 -2.84
N VAL A 63 8.72 -0.13 -3.37
CA VAL A 63 8.96 -1.36 -4.14
C VAL A 63 9.82 -1.08 -5.36
N GLN A 64 9.53 -0.01 -6.10
CA GLN A 64 10.32 0.38 -7.28
C GLN A 64 11.74 0.77 -6.90
N THR A 65 11.92 1.46 -5.80
CA THR A 65 13.25 1.84 -5.30
C THR A 65 14.07 0.61 -4.93
N LEU A 66 13.46 -0.38 -4.28
CA LEU A 66 14.12 -1.64 -3.96
C LEU A 66 14.52 -2.41 -5.21
N ALA A 67 13.64 -2.46 -6.20
CA ALA A 67 13.93 -3.13 -7.47
C ALA A 67 15.08 -2.45 -8.21
N GLY A 68 15.11 -1.10 -8.21
CA GLY A 68 16.20 -0.33 -8.78
C GLY A 68 17.52 -0.57 -8.06
N GLY A 69 17.48 -0.65 -6.73
CA GLY A 69 18.64 -0.98 -5.90
C GLY A 69 19.19 -2.37 -6.22
N ALA A 70 18.33 -3.36 -6.37
CA ALA A 70 18.74 -4.71 -6.77
C ALA A 70 19.42 -4.72 -8.13
N GLY A 71 18.88 -3.94 -9.08
CA GLY A 71 19.49 -3.78 -10.41
C GLY A 71 20.89 -3.16 -10.36
N ALA A 72 21.08 -2.19 -9.45
CA ALA A 72 22.40 -1.56 -9.26
C ALA A 72 23.43 -2.54 -8.72
N TYR A 73 23.05 -3.41 -7.79
CA TYR A 73 23.93 -4.48 -7.31
C TYR A 73 24.30 -5.46 -8.42
N ALA A 74 23.33 -5.87 -9.23
CA ALA A 74 23.59 -6.78 -10.35
C ALA A 74 24.56 -6.15 -11.38
N ALA A 75 24.40 -4.86 -11.66
CA ALA A 75 25.31 -4.14 -12.56
C ALA A 75 26.72 -4.04 -11.99
N ALA A 76 26.86 -3.78 -10.69
CA ALA A 76 28.16 -3.73 -10.03
C ALA A 76 28.86 -5.09 -10.05
N GLU A 77 28.11 -6.17 -9.81
CA GLU A 77 28.66 -7.53 -9.90
C GLU A 77 29.14 -7.87 -11.32
N ALA A 78 28.39 -7.50 -12.33
CA ALA A 78 28.78 -7.70 -13.72
C ALA A 78 30.06 -6.93 -14.05
N GLN A 79 30.22 -5.71 -13.56
CA GLN A 79 31.46 -4.94 -13.73
C GLN A 79 32.67 -5.62 -13.09
N VAL A 80 32.49 -6.12 -11.88
CA VAL A 80 33.56 -6.84 -11.17
C VAL A 80 33.97 -8.09 -11.93
N GLU A 81 32.98 -8.85 -12.44
CA GLU A 81 33.26 -10.03 -13.26
C GLU A 81 34.09 -9.67 -14.50
N GLN A 82 33.72 -8.62 -15.22
CA GLN A 82 34.44 -8.16 -16.40
C GLN A 82 35.89 -7.76 -16.06
N GLN A 83 36.08 -7.07 -14.93
CA GLN A 83 37.41 -6.67 -14.49
C GLN A 83 38.26 -7.88 -14.15
N LEU A 84 37.71 -8.90 -13.51
CA LEU A 84 38.40 -10.12 -13.18
C LEU A 84 38.80 -10.88 -14.46
N LEU A 85 37.91 -10.98 -15.42
CA LEU A 85 38.19 -11.64 -16.70
C LEU A 85 39.29 -10.90 -17.47
N ALA A 86 39.30 -9.57 -17.44
CA ALA A 86 40.32 -8.76 -18.12
C ALA A 86 41.68 -8.88 -17.42
N ALA A 87 41.74 -9.22 -16.14
CA ALA A 87 42.99 -9.35 -15.39
C ALA A 87 43.73 -10.67 -15.61
N ILE A 88 43.05 -11.67 -16.15
CA ILE A 88 43.66 -12.97 -16.42
C ILE A 88 43.98 -13.13 -17.90
#